data_9668296b21bbad36187bf6644e00e111
#
_entry.id   9668296b21bbad36187bf6644e00e111
#
_cell.length_a   1.000
_cell.length_b   1.000
_cell.length_c   1.000
_cell.angle_alpha   90.00
_cell.angle_beta   90.00
_cell.angle_gamma   90.00
#
_symmetry.space_group_name_H-M   'P 1'
#
loop_
_entity.id
_entity.type
_entity.pdbx_description
1 polymer ?
#
loop_
_entity_poly.entity_id
_entity_poly.type
_entity_poly.pdbx_seq_one_letter_code
_entity_poly.pdbx_strand_id
1 'polypeptide(L)'
;MAYSTFAAIDIGSSCMEMVIYEISRDYGIKEIDHIRHIFELGKSTYEKREVDFEDVEKMCDILYGFSEIMKDYCIDDYRAFATSALREARNAVRVLDRIKVRTGIDVEILSNSEQRFIIYKALAARSDKFNKIIEKSTALVDVGAGSTQVSLFNNGTLVTTQNVKLGAVRISNMMSALSQNVANYVDIMREYIDNDMVTLNELFLRSKKISNVIFVGDCVPYYVRMKDYFDDGEYITRDRFKAFLDKIYHKSIEQIADIMMLQENQAKLILPSAMVYTRMLDFTQADAIWMPQVTLCDGMAVEHAQKTKKFELKHDFNADILATAKNISQRYSIR
;
A
#
# COMPACT_ATOMS: atom_id res chain seq x y z
N MET A 1 12.37 -9.16 31.53
CA MET A 1 12.42 -9.11 30.07
C MET A 1 12.16 -7.66 29.66
N ALA A 2 13.08 -7.00 28.94
CA ALA A 2 12.88 -5.60 28.56
C ALA A 2 12.15 -5.56 27.21
N TYR A 3 10.86 -5.31 27.23
CA TYR A 3 10.11 -4.94 26.04
C TYR A 3 10.03 -3.41 25.95
N SER A 4 9.78 -2.89 24.77
CA SER A 4 9.38 -1.50 24.53
C SER A 4 8.11 -1.45 23.72
N THR A 5 7.33 -0.40 23.93
CA THR A 5 6.12 -0.13 23.16
C THR A 5 6.43 0.86 22.06
N PHE A 6 5.83 0.66 20.90
CA PHE A 6 6.02 1.53 19.73
C PHE A 6 4.69 1.75 19.02
N ALA A 7 4.36 2.99 18.68
CA ALA A 7 3.19 3.30 17.87
C ALA A 7 3.60 3.71 16.45
N ALA A 8 3.04 3.06 15.46
CA ALA A 8 3.14 3.42 14.06
C ALA A 8 1.85 4.10 13.60
N ILE A 9 1.95 5.29 13.03
CA ILE A 9 0.80 6.05 12.52
C ILE A 9 0.95 6.24 11.02
N ASP A 10 -0.02 5.76 10.24
CA ASP A 10 -0.12 5.99 8.80
C ASP A 10 -1.29 6.93 8.48
N ILE A 11 -0.97 8.06 7.87
CA ILE A 11 -1.94 9.02 7.33
C ILE A 11 -2.07 8.75 5.84
N GLY A 12 -2.92 7.78 5.52
CA GLY A 12 -3.23 7.37 4.16
C GLY A 12 -4.27 8.27 3.48
N SER A 13 -4.58 7.97 2.23
CA SER A 13 -5.56 8.72 1.44
C SER A 13 -7.00 8.22 1.61
N SER A 14 -7.17 7.00 2.10
CA SER A 14 -8.48 6.35 2.33
C SER A 14 -8.77 6.09 3.80
N CYS A 15 -7.73 6.10 4.63
CA CYS A 15 -7.85 5.89 6.07
C CYS A 15 -6.66 6.50 6.79
N MET A 16 -6.84 6.72 8.09
CA MET A 16 -5.78 6.99 9.05
C MET A 16 -5.75 5.84 10.04
N GLU A 17 -4.59 5.29 10.31
CA GLU A 17 -4.46 4.18 11.24
C GLU A 17 -3.27 4.37 12.18
N MET A 18 -3.44 3.83 13.39
CA MET A 18 -2.38 3.68 14.37
C MET A 18 -2.33 2.23 14.82
N VAL A 19 -1.15 1.64 14.75
CA VAL A 19 -0.90 0.29 15.25
C VAL A 19 0.12 0.36 16.37
N ILE A 20 -0.19 -0.28 17.48
CA ILE A 20 0.67 -0.32 18.66
C ILE A 20 1.34 -1.69 18.72
N TYR A 21 2.65 -1.67 18.87
CA TYR A 21 3.49 -2.86 18.92
C TYR A 21 4.23 -2.98 20.25
N GLU A 22 4.34 -4.20 20.73
CA GLU A 22 5.33 -4.62 21.73
C GLU A 22 6.54 -5.23 21.01
N ILE A 23 7.73 -4.73 21.31
CA ILE A 23 8.96 -5.14 20.65
C ILE A 23 9.97 -5.63 21.67
N SER A 24 10.41 -6.86 21.53
CA SER A 24 11.43 -7.48 22.39
C SER A 24 12.38 -8.36 21.58
N ARG A 25 13.57 -8.68 22.14
CA ARG A 25 14.51 -9.60 21.50
C ARG A 25 14.01 -11.04 21.48
N ASP A 26 13.27 -11.43 22.52
CA ASP A 26 12.89 -12.83 22.73
C ASP A 26 11.64 -13.21 21.94
N TYR A 27 10.71 -12.25 21.79
CA TYR A 27 9.40 -12.49 21.14
C TYR A 27 9.21 -11.73 19.84
N GLY A 28 10.20 -10.91 19.42
CA GLY A 28 10.15 -10.15 18.18
C GLY A 28 9.19 -8.95 18.24
N ILE A 29 8.45 -8.76 17.18
CA ILE A 29 7.49 -7.66 16.98
C ILE A 29 6.10 -8.24 17.06
N LYS A 30 5.29 -7.75 18.00
CA LYS A 30 3.92 -8.20 18.23
C LYS A 30 2.97 -7.02 18.22
N GLU A 31 1.97 -7.06 17.35
CA GLU A 31 0.84 -6.13 17.37
C GLU A 31 -0.01 -6.36 18.62
N ILE A 32 -0.32 -5.29 19.36
CA ILE A 32 -1.15 -5.34 20.56
C ILE A 32 -2.45 -4.57 20.40
N ASP A 33 -2.50 -3.55 19.56
CA ASP A 33 -3.74 -2.84 19.23
C ASP A 33 -3.67 -2.20 17.85
N HIS A 34 -4.82 -2.07 17.17
CA HIS A 34 -4.95 -1.50 15.85
C HIS A 34 -6.21 -0.60 15.76
N ILE A 35 -5.99 0.68 15.69
CA ILE A 35 -7.04 1.70 15.59
C ILE A 35 -7.06 2.25 14.17
N ARG A 36 -8.20 2.16 13.49
CA ARG A 36 -8.35 2.60 12.12
C ARG A 36 -9.58 3.49 11.97
N HIS A 37 -9.37 4.67 11.37
CA HIS A 37 -10.42 5.60 10.99
C HIS A 37 -10.49 5.68 9.47
N ILE A 38 -11.67 5.43 8.90
CA ILE A 38 -11.90 5.64 7.48
C ILE A 38 -12.03 7.13 7.25
N PHE A 39 -11.18 7.68 6.40
CA PHE A 39 -11.09 9.10 6.15
C PHE A 39 -10.62 9.37 4.71
N GLU A 40 -11.50 9.94 3.88
CA GLU A 40 -11.28 10.09 2.42
C GLU A 40 -10.46 11.35 2.08
N LEU A 41 -9.25 11.48 2.64
CA LEU A 41 -8.33 12.59 2.37
C LEU A 41 -7.98 12.71 0.88
N GLY A 42 -7.86 11.59 0.19
CA GLY A 42 -7.53 11.56 -1.24
C GLY A 42 -8.57 12.20 -2.15
N LYS A 43 -9.81 12.34 -1.70
CA LYS A 43 -10.87 12.92 -2.53
C LYS A 43 -10.55 14.38 -2.89
N SER A 44 -10.40 15.25 -1.90
CA SER A 44 -10.09 16.66 -2.12
C SER A 44 -8.70 16.85 -2.74
N THR A 45 -7.70 16.12 -2.27
CA THR A 45 -6.31 16.30 -2.70
C THR A 45 -6.09 15.93 -4.19
N TYR A 46 -6.68 14.82 -4.67
CA TYR A 46 -6.45 14.40 -6.06
C TYR A 46 -7.18 15.26 -7.08
N GLU A 47 -8.28 15.91 -6.69
CA GLU A 47 -9.03 16.83 -7.53
C GLU A 47 -8.43 18.25 -7.51
N LYS A 48 -8.25 18.81 -6.30
CA LYS A 48 -7.88 20.23 -6.10
C LYS A 48 -6.38 20.44 -5.88
N ARG A 49 -5.61 19.40 -5.59
CA ARG A 49 -4.22 19.44 -5.11
C ARG A 49 -4.06 20.20 -3.78
N GLU A 50 -5.10 20.23 -2.97
CA GLU A 50 -5.11 20.85 -1.65
C GLU A 50 -5.98 20.03 -0.71
N VAL A 51 -5.64 20.03 0.57
CA VAL A 51 -6.47 19.48 1.62
C VAL A 51 -7.42 20.58 2.08
N ASP A 52 -8.72 20.33 2.05
CA ASP A 52 -9.72 21.27 2.50
C ASP A 52 -9.61 21.50 4.02
N PHE A 53 -9.93 22.72 4.48
CA PHE A 53 -9.78 23.09 5.88
C PHE A 53 -10.57 22.17 6.84
N GLU A 54 -11.78 21.78 6.46
CA GLU A 54 -12.60 20.85 7.25
C GLU A 54 -11.93 19.49 7.40
N ASP A 55 -11.27 19.01 6.36
CA ASP A 55 -10.53 17.76 6.40
C ASP A 55 -9.29 17.87 7.31
N VAL A 56 -8.60 19.02 7.31
CA VAL A 56 -7.49 19.28 8.23
C VAL A 56 -7.96 19.24 9.70
N GLU A 57 -9.09 19.85 10.02
CA GLU A 57 -9.61 19.82 11.39
C GLU A 57 -10.01 18.39 11.82
N LYS A 58 -10.67 17.62 10.96
CA LYS A 58 -10.99 16.21 11.22
C LYS A 58 -9.73 15.36 11.41
N MET A 59 -8.69 15.58 10.60
CA MET A 59 -7.39 14.92 10.78
C MET A 59 -6.80 15.23 12.15
N CYS A 60 -6.84 16.51 12.57
CA CYS A 60 -6.34 16.92 13.87
C CYS A 60 -7.12 16.24 15.02
N ASP A 61 -8.44 16.13 14.90
CA ASP A 61 -9.27 15.48 15.93
C ASP A 61 -8.95 13.98 16.03
N ILE A 62 -8.78 13.27 14.90
CA ILE A 62 -8.38 11.85 14.89
C ILE A 62 -6.98 11.68 15.51
N LEU A 63 -6.01 12.50 15.09
CA LEU A 63 -4.63 12.41 15.60
C LEU A 63 -4.53 12.82 17.06
N TYR A 64 -5.37 13.75 17.53
CA TYR A 64 -5.48 14.06 18.94
C TYR A 64 -5.95 12.82 19.73
N GLY A 65 -6.96 12.11 19.22
CA GLY A 65 -7.38 10.82 19.79
C GLY A 65 -6.25 9.81 19.87
N PHE A 66 -5.43 9.69 18.79
CA PHE A 66 -4.25 8.84 18.81
C PHE A 66 -3.23 9.26 19.87
N SER A 67 -3.03 10.58 20.06
CA SER A 67 -2.11 11.06 21.09
C SER A 67 -2.55 10.70 22.51
N GLU A 68 -3.85 10.72 22.78
CA GLU A 68 -4.39 10.30 24.09
C GLU A 68 -4.23 8.79 24.29
N ILE A 69 -4.53 7.97 23.27
CA ILE A 69 -4.33 6.52 23.34
C ILE A 69 -2.85 6.18 23.56
N MET A 70 -1.91 6.86 22.88
CA MET A 70 -0.48 6.66 23.11
C MET A 70 -0.07 6.95 24.56
N LYS A 71 -0.69 7.94 25.22
CA LYS A 71 -0.45 8.22 26.65
C LYS A 71 -0.99 7.11 27.54
N ASP A 72 -2.21 6.62 27.26
CA ASP A 72 -2.85 5.54 28.02
C ASP A 72 -2.05 4.24 27.96
N TYR A 73 -1.47 3.94 26.78
CA TYR A 73 -0.58 2.77 26.58
C TYR A 73 0.86 3.00 27.06
N CYS A 74 1.19 4.21 27.55
CA CYS A 74 2.56 4.58 27.94
C CYS A 74 3.58 4.27 26.84
N ILE A 75 3.31 4.74 25.62
CA ILE A 75 4.16 4.45 24.45
C ILE A 75 5.54 5.07 24.61
N ASP A 76 6.60 4.28 24.45
CA ASP A 76 7.99 4.71 24.58
C ASP A 76 8.46 5.56 23.40
N ASP A 77 8.05 5.20 22.18
CA ASP A 77 8.42 5.91 20.95
C ASP A 77 7.34 5.72 19.88
N TYR A 78 7.24 6.67 18.96
CA TYR A 78 6.31 6.58 17.83
C TYR A 78 6.91 7.14 16.55
N ARG A 79 6.31 6.77 15.41
CA ARG A 79 6.52 7.42 14.12
C ARG A 79 5.18 7.65 13.45
N ALA A 80 5.03 8.82 12.82
CA ALA A 80 3.85 9.16 12.05
C ALA A 80 4.26 9.55 10.63
N PHE A 81 3.73 8.83 9.65
CA PHE A 81 3.99 9.09 8.25
C PHE A 81 2.73 9.45 7.50
N ALA A 82 2.88 10.37 6.55
CA ALA A 82 1.86 10.68 5.58
C ALA A 82 2.32 10.25 4.18
N THR A 83 1.36 9.81 3.37
CA THR A 83 1.64 9.23 2.06
C THR A 83 1.07 10.06 0.91
N SER A 84 0.51 9.45 -0.12
CA SER A 84 0.21 10.06 -1.41
C SER A 84 -0.67 11.31 -1.34
N ALA A 85 -1.68 11.37 -0.48
CA ALA A 85 -2.54 12.55 -0.41
C ALA A 85 -1.77 13.79 0.06
N LEU A 86 -1.11 13.74 1.22
CA LEU A 86 -0.32 14.89 1.70
C LEU A 86 0.91 15.15 0.82
N ARG A 87 1.53 14.12 0.22
CA ARG A 87 2.64 14.28 -0.71
C ARG A 87 2.27 15.09 -1.96
N GLU A 88 1.03 15.00 -2.44
CA GLU A 88 0.54 15.73 -3.61
C GLU A 88 -0.11 17.09 -3.26
N ALA A 89 -0.38 17.35 -1.99
CA ALA A 89 -1.05 18.57 -1.56
C ALA A 89 -0.10 19.79 -1.58
N ARG A 90 -0.51 20.88 -2.23
CA ARG A 90 0.26 22.14 -2.25
C ARG A 90 0.34 22.83 -0.91
N ASN A 91 -0.66 22.63 -0.06
CA ASN A 91 -0.73 23.19 1.28
C ASN A 91 -0.21 22.23 2.37
N ALA A 92 0.49 21.15 2.01
CA ALA A 92 0.98 20.11 2.93
C ALA A 92 1.75 20.69 4.14
N VAL A 93 2.65 21.67 3.92
CA VAL A 93 3.43 22.29 5.00
C VAL A 93 2.53 22.93 6.06
N ARG A 94 1.47 23.65 5.63
CA ARG A 94 0.51 24.26 6.56
C ARG A 94 -0.32 23.20 7.31
N VAL A 95 -0.64 22.09 6.62
CA VAL A 95 -1.37 20.97 7.23
C VAL A 95 -0.51 20.33 8.31
N LEU A 96 0.76 20.03 8.04
CA LEU A 96 1.69 19.46 9.01
C LEU A 96 1.90 20.36 10.22
N ASP A 97 2.08 21.67 10.01
CA ASP A 97 2.20 22.65 11.09
C ASP A 97 0.94 22.66 11.97
N ARG A 98 -0.25 22.66 11.35
CA ARG A 98 -1.53 22.62 12.08
C ARG A 98 -1.67 21.36 12.91
N ILE A 99 -1.31 20.18 12.34
CA ILE A 99 -1.30 18.90 13.07
C ILE A 99 -0.38 19.00 14.28
N LYS A 100 0.86 19.46 14.08
CA LYS A 100 1.85 19.57 15.16
C LYS A 100 1.37 20.47 16.30
N VAL A 101 0.83 21.64 15.97
CA VAL A 101 0.32 22.60 16.97
C VAL A 101 -0.88 22.04 17.75
N ARG A 102 -1.80 21.33 17.06
CA ARG A 102 -3.03 20.83 17.66
C ARG A 102 -2.85 19.54 18.47
N THR A 103 -1.96 18.65 18.03
CA THR A 103 -1.87 17.28 18.55
C THR A 103 -0.52 16.95 19.19
N GLY A 104 0.51 17.75 18.93
CA GLY A 104 1.88 17.46 19.34
C GLY A 104 2.58 16.39 18.49
N ILE A 105 1.86 15.75 17.55
CA ILE A 105 2.41 14.69 16.72
C ILE A 105 3.25 15.29 15.58
N ASP A 106 4.48 14.81 15.42
CA ASP A 106 5.34 15.09 14.28
C ASP A 106 5.04 14.11 13.15
N VAL A 107 4.65 14.63 11.99
CA VAL A 107 4.33 13.84 10.81
C VAL A 107 5.35 14.12 9.72
N GLU A 108 5.96 13.06 9.18
CA GLU A 108 6.85 13.13 8.03
C GLU A 108 6.12 12.68 6.76
N ILE A 109 6.36 13.35 5.63
CA ILE A 109 5.80 12.92 4.34
C ILE A 109 6.80 12.01 3.64
N LEU A 110 6.42 10.76 3.43
CA LEU A 110 7.26 9.80 2.72
C LEU A 110 7.29 10.04 1.21
N SER A 111 8.47 9.97 0.61
CA SER A 111 8.59 9.76 -0.82
C SER A 111 8.08 8.37 -1.24
N ASN A 112 7.79 8.18 -2.53
CA ASN A 112 7.42 6.86 -3.05
C ASN A 112 8.49 5.80 -2.78
N SER A 113 9.76 6.18 -2.79
CA SER A 113 10.87 5.25 -2.56
C SER A 113 10.97 4.83 -1.10
N GLU A 114 10.84 5.75 -0.16
CA GLU A 114 10.84 5.46 1.28
C GLU A 114 9.68 4.56 1.66
N GLN A 115 8.44 4.93 1.25
CA GLN A 115 7.25 4.11 1.47
C GLN A 115 7.46 2.67 0.99
N ARG A 116 7.98 2.50 -0.21
CA ARG A 116 8.26 1.20 -0.81
C ARG A 116 9.26 0.38 -0.01
N PHE A 117 10.39 0.96 0.42
CA PHE A 117 11.38 0.25 1.22
C PHE A 117 10.84 -0.17 2.59
N ILE A 118 9.97 0.62 3.20
CA ILE A 118 9.29 0.27 4.44
C ILE A 118 8.40 -0.96 4.22
N ILE A 119 7.62 -1.00 3.15
CA ILE A 119 6.79 -2.18 2.78
C ILE A 119 7.67 -3.42 2.52
N TYR A 120 8.82 -3.27 1.84
CA TYR A 120 9.72 -4.41 1.62
C TYR A 120 10.26 -4.98 2.93
N LYS A 121 10.57 -4.14 3.91
CA LYS A 121 11.01 -4.57 5.23
C LYS A 121 9.90 -5.32 5.97
N ALA A 122 8.65 -4.86 5.87
CA ALA A 122 7.50 -5.58 6.40
C ALA A 122 7.38 -6.98 5.78
N LEU A 123 7.48 -7.09 4.46
CA LEU A 123 7.44 -8.38 3.75
C LEU A 123 8.57 -9.32 4.16
N ALA A 124 9.79 -8.81 4.24
CA ALA A 124 10.97 -9.60 4.60
C ALA A 124 10.96 -10.05 6.07
N ALA A 125 10.37 -9.25 6.96
CA ALA A 125 10.24 -9.59 8.38
C ALA A 125 9.14 -10.64 8.62
N ARG A 126 8.05 -10.59 7.83
CA ARG A 126 6.91 -11.48 8.00
C ARG A 126 7.25 -12.94 7.73
N SER A 127 8.11 -13.21 6.75
CA SER A 127 8.37 -14.59 6.36
C SER A 127 9.63 -14.76 5.51
N ASP A 128 10.36 -15.85 5.71
CA ASP A 128 11.42 -16.32 4.80
C ASP A 128 10.90 -16.60 3.37
N LYS A 129 9.57 -16.62 3.17
CA LYS A 129 8.93 -16.79 1.87
C LYS A 129 9.31 -15.65 0.91
N PHE A 130 9.35 -14.39 1.41
CA PHE A 130 9.74 -13.25 0.58
C PHE A 130 11.10 -13.48 -0.07
N ASN A 131 12.12 -13.81 0.71
CA ASN A 131 13.48 -14.03 0.21
C ASN A 131 13.53 -15.15 -0.84
N LYS A 132 12.78 -16.24 -0.62
CA LYS A 132 12.71 -17.37 -1.58
C LYS A 132 11.99 -17.00 -2.88
N ILE A 133 10.93 -16.21 -2.80
CA ILE A 133 10.12 -15.82 -3.96
C ILE A 133 10.93 -14.88 -4.87
N ILE A 134 11.66 -13.91 -4.31
CA ILE A 134 12.44 -12.94 -5.07
C ILE A 134 13.72 -13.50 -5.70
N GLU A 135 14.16 -14.71 -5.34
CA GLU A 135 15.25 -15.42 -6.05
C GLU A 135 14.90 -15.66 -7.52
N LYS A 136 13.62 -15.86 -7.83
CA LYS A 136 13.13 -15.92 -9.20
C LYS A 136 12.62 -14.55 -9.64
N SER A 137 12.46 -14.38 -10.96
CA SER A 137 11.87 -13.15 -11.50
C SER A 137 10.48 -12.92 -10.91
N THR A 138 10.33 -11.89 -10.09
CA THR A 138 9.14 -11.62 -9.30
C THR A 138 8.70 -10.16 -9.48
N ALA A 139 7.42 -9.95 -9.77
CA ALA A 139 6.80 -8.64 -9.71
C ALA A 139 6.10 -8.45 -8.37
N LEU A 140 6.49 -7.42 -7.63
CA LEU A 140 5.75 -6.92 -6.48
C LEU A 140 4.94 -5.72 -6.93
N VAL A 141 3.63 -5.79 -6.74
CA VAL A 141 2.66 -4.77 -7.16
C VAL A 141 1.94 -4.27 -5.93
N ASP A 142 2.16 -3.01 -5.63
CA ASP A 142 1.53 -2.31 -4.51
C ASP A 142 0.49 -1.33 -5.05
N VAL A 143 -0.80 -1.67 -4.90
CA VAL A 143 -1.92 -0.81 -5.30
C VAL A 143 -2.41 -0.03 -4.09
N GLY A 144 -1.86 1.17 -3.92
CA GLY A 144 -2.31 2.10 -2.89
C GLY A 144 -3.49 2.96 -3.34
N ALA A 145 -3.86 3.91 -2.50
CA ALA A 145 -4.97 4.83 -2.77
C ALA A 145 -4.71 5.77 -3.97
N GLY A 146 -3.52 6.35 -4.07
CA GLY A 146 -3.19 7.38 -5.08
C GLY A 146 -2.37 6.88 -6.27
N SER A 147 -1.64 5.79 -6.12
CA SER A 147 -0.73 5.27 -7.15
C SER A 147 -0.53 3.77 -7.01
N THR A 148 -0.06 3.14 -8.09
CA THR A 148 0.43 1.77 -8.11
C THR A 148 1.94 1.78 -8.27
N GLN A 149 2.64 1.04 -7.41
CA GLN A 149 4.08 0.84 -7.49
C GLN A 149 4.36 -0.59 -7.96
N VAL A 150 5.19 -0.71 -9.00
CA VAL A 150 5.62 -2.01 -9.54
C VAL A 150 7.11 -2.15 -9.38
N SER A 151 7.53 -3.21 -8.71
CA SER A 151 8.93 -3.51 -8.44
C SER A 151 9.28 -4.89 -8.95
N LEU A 152 10.36 -4.99 -9.71
CA LEU A 152 10.85 -6.26 -10.23
C LEU A 152 12.07 -6.69 -9.46
N PHE A 153 12.01 -7.89 -8.93
CA PHE A 153 13.14 -8.60 -8.32
C PHE A 153 13.61 -9.75 -9.23
N ASN A 154 14.87 -10.02 -9.19
CA ASN A 154 15.46 -11.20 -9.83
C ASN A 154 16.76 -11.56 -9.10
N ASN A 155 17.00 -12.86 -8.89
CA ASN A 155 18.17 -13.37 -8.14
C ASN A 155 18.32 -12.68 -6.76
N GLY A 156 17.22 -12.50 -6.05
CA GLY A 156 17.20 -11.89 -4.72
C GLY A 156 17.43 -10.38 -4.71
N THR A 157 17.53 -9.70 -5.85
CA THR A 157 17.90 -8.27 -5.93
C THR A 157 16.81 -7.47 -6.64
N LEU A 158 16.62 -6.22 -6.23
CA LEU A 158 15.73 -5.27 -6.89
C LEU A 158 16.33 -4.79 -8.21
N VAL A 159 15.67 -5.10 -9.32
CA VAL A 159 16.12 -4.78 -10.69
C VAL A 159 15.64 -3.41 -11.15
N THR A 160 14.36 -3.12 -10.93
CA THR A 160 13.74 -1.84 -11.32
C THR A 160 12.47 -1.60 -10.54
N THR A 161 12.10 -0.35 -10.44
CA THR A 161 10.84 0.05 -9.84
C THR A 161 10.21 1.16 -10.66
N GLN A 162 8.89 1.12 -10.74
CA GLN A 162 8.10 2.11 -11.44
C GLN A 162 6.91 2.52 -10.58
N ASN A 163 6.47 3.76 -10.75
CA ASN A 163 5.28 4.27 -10.09
C ASN A 163 4.36 4.87 -11.14
N VAL A 164 3.11 4.41 -11.17
CA VAL A 164 2.05 4.95 -12.03
C VAL A 164 0.94 5.56 -11.18
N LYS A 165 0.32 6.62 -11.67
CA LYS A 165 -0.75 7.33 -10.94
C LYS A 165 -2.11 6.61 -11.06
N LEU A 166 -2.10 5.32 -10.83
CA LEU A 166 -3.26 4.41 -10.86
C LEU A 166 -3.49 3.85 -9.46
N GLY A 167 -4.01 4.66 -8.54
CA GLY A 167 -4.43 4.19 -7.22
C GLY A 167 -5.93 3.96 -7.14
N ALA A 168 -6.39 3.09 -6.26
CA ALA A 168 -7.79 2.69 -6.15
C ALA A 168 -8.73 3.89 -5.88
N VAL A 169 -8.35 4.81 -4.99
CA VAL A 169 -9.12 6.03 -4.71
C VAL A 169 -9.10 6.97 -5.90
N ARG A 170 -7.95 7.15 -6.55
CA ARG A 170 -7.82 8.03 -7.72
C ARG A 170 -8.70 7.55 -8.87
N ILE A 171 -8.68 6.25 -9.18
CA ILE A 171 -9.53 5.65 -10.23
C ILE A 171 -11.00 5.81 -9.84
N SER A 172 -11.36 5.47 -8.60
CA SER A 172 -12.73 5.59 -8.10
C SER A 172 -13.26 7.03 -8.19
N ASN A 173 -12.47 8.04 -7.81
CA ASN A 173 -12.86 9.45 -7.90
C ASN A 173 -13.07 9.89 -9.35
N MET A 174 -12.16 9.53 -10.26
CA MET A 174 -12.32 9.85 -11.66
C MET A 174 -13.58 9.21 -12.25
N MET A 175 -13.86 7.97 -11.87
CA MET A 175 -15.04 7.24 -12.32
C MET A 175 -16.34 7.75 -11.68
N SER A 176 -16.29 8.36 -10.49
CA SER A 176 -17.48 8.93 -9.84
C SER A 176 -18.07 10.14 -10.59
N ALA A 177 -17.25 10.83 -11.38
CA ALA A 177 -17.71 11.88 -12.29
C ALA A 177 -18.52 11.33 -13.46
N LEU A 178 -18.39 10.02 -13.75
CA LEU A 178 -19.17 9.30 -14.72
C LEU A 178 -20.30 8.59 -13.97
N SER A 179 -21.55 8.87 -14.34
CA SER A 179 -22.69 8.18 -13.72
C SER A 179 -22.50 6.66 -13.81
N GLN A 180 -22.67 5.93 -12.71
CA GLN A 180 -22.63 4.45 -12.68
C GLN A 180 -23.68 3.80 -13.62
N ASN A 181 -24.66 4.58 -14.07
CA ASN A 181 -25.68 4.16 -15.02
C ASN A 181 -25.23 4.25 -16.50
N VAL A 182 -23.97 4.62 -16.76
CA VAL A 182 -23.42 4.56 -18.12
C VAL A 182 -23.17 3.10 -18.47
N ALA A 183 -23.80 2.62 -19.55
CA ALA A 183 -23.73 1.22 -19.98
C ALA A 183 -22.29 0.66 -20.12
N ASN A 184 -21.30 1.53 -20.28
CA ASN A 184 -19.89 1.18 -20.49
C ASN A 184 -18.97 1.61 -19.33
N TYR A 185 -19.49 1.79 -18.11
CA TYR A 185 -18.72 2.26 -16.96
C TYR A 185 -17.42 1.46 -16.71
N VAL A 186 -17.52 0.15 -16.74
CA VAL A 186 -16.38 -0.75 -16.49
C VAL A 186 -15.39 -0.75 -17.66
N ASP A 187 -15.87 -0.62 -18.90
CA ASP A 187 -15.00 -0.54 -20.08
C ASP A 187 -14.22 0.76 -20.11
N ILE A 188 -14.83 1.89 -19.72
CA ILE A 188 -14.15 3.19 -19.56
C ILE A 188 -13.08 3.09 -18.48
N MET A 189 -13.38 2.45 -17.34
CA MET A 189 -12.40 2.20 -16.28
C MET A 189 -11.21 1.37 -16.79
N ARG A 190 -11.51 0.31 -17.57
CA ARG A 190 -10.47 -0.53 -18.18
C ARG A 190 -9.59 0.28 -19.13
N GLU A 191 -10.17 1.06 -20.01
CA GLU A 191 -9.43 1.90 -20.95
C GLU A 191 -8.53 2.91 -20.24
N TYR A 192 -9.03 3.53 -19.18
CA TYR A 192 -8.23 4.43 -18.34
C TYR A 192 -7.04 3.73 -17.71
N ILE A 193 -7.24 2.54 -17.14
CA ILE A 193 -6.17 1.74 -16.54
C ILE A 193 -5.18 1.29 -17.61
N ASP A 194 -5.66 0.83 -18.76
CA ASP A 194 -4.83 0.31 -19.85
C ASP A 194 -3.90 1.37 -20.43
N ASN A 195 -4.30 2.61 -20.49
CA ASN A 195 -3.50 3.71 -21.02
C ASN A 195 -2.10 3.79 -20.35
N ASP A 196 -2.06 3.72 -19.03
CA ASP A 196 -0.80 3.76 -18.27
C ASP A 196 -0.14 2.37 -18.16
N MET A 197 -0.93 1.32 -18.00
CA MET A 197 -0.41 -0.05 -17.78
C MET A 197 0.22 -0.65 -19.04
N VAL A 198 -0.32 -0.36 -20.22
CA VAL A 198 0.32 -0.76 -21.51
C VAL A 198 1.67 -0.08 -21.66
N THR A 199 1.76 1.21 -21.38
CA THR A 199 3.03 1.94 -21.42
C THR A 199 4.04 1.35 -20.44
N LEU A 200 3.61 1.05 -19.19
CA LEU A 200 4.44 0.39 -18.20
C LEU A 200 4.97 -0.97 -18.71
N ASN A 201 4.08 -1.77 -19.30
CA ASN A 201 4.47 -3.08 -19.85
C ASN A 201 5.51 -2.95 -20.97
N GLU A 202 5.25 -2.11 -21.96
CA GLU A 202 6.15 -1.94 -23.11
C GLU A 202 7.54 -1.45 -22.71
N LEU A 203 7.63 -0.52 -21.79
CA LEU A 203 8.89 0.08 -21.38
C LEU A 203 9.68 -0.76 -20.37
N PHE A 204 9.01 -1.52 -19.51
CA PHE A 204 9.67 -2.10 -18.34
C PHE A 204 9.48 -3.61 -18.17
N LEU A 205 8.39 -4.21 -18.69
CA LEU A 205 8.03 -5.60 -18.39
C LEU A 205 8.14 -6.54 -19.58
N ARG A 206 7.80 -6.08 -20.79
CA ARG A 206 7.62 -6.91 -22.01
C ARG A 206 8.77 -7.85 -22.33
N SER A 207 10.01 -7.47 -22.04
CA SER A 207 11.20 -8.30 -22.29
C SER A 207 11.53 -9.27 -21.15
N LYS A 208 10.73 -9.31 -20.09
CA LYS A 208 11.02 -10.04 -18.86
C LYS A 208 10.05 -11.20 -18.66
N LYS A 209 10.60 -12.37 -18.34
CA LYS A 209 9.81 -13.53 -17.96
C LYS A 209 9.55 -13.47 -16.47
N ILE A 210 8.36 -12.97 -16.06
CA ILE A 210 7.97 -12.82 -14.66
C ILE A 210 7.26 -14.10 -14.23
N SER A 211 7.84 -14.83 -13.29
CA SER A 211 7.36 -16.15 -12.84
C SER A 211 6.50 -16.08 -11.57
N ASN A 212 6.73 -15.09 -10.72
CA ASN A 212 6.01 -14.91 -9.45
C ASN A 212 5.43 -13.51 -9.36
N VAL A 213 4.32 -13.40 -8.62
CA VAL A 213 3.66 -12.12 -8.34
C VAL A 213 3.35 -12.03 -6.86
N ILE A 214 3.63 -10.86 -6.29
CA ILE A 214 3.23 -10.49 -4.93
C ILE A 214 2.34 -9.27 -5.05
N PHE A 215 1.11 -9.35 -4.53
CA PHE A 215 0.21 -8.21 -4.45
C PHE A 215 0.11 -7.72 -3.03
N VAL A 216 0.31 -6.43 -2.84
CA VAL A 216 0.12 -5.70 -1.59
C VAL A 216 -0.71 -4.44 -1.85
N GLY A 217 -1.23 -3.84 -0.82
CA GLY A 217 -2.02 -2.61 -0.90
C GLY A 217 -3.28 -2.64 -0.06
N ASP A 218 -3.98 -1.51 -0.01
CA ASP A 218 -5.08 -1.24 0.92
C ASP A 218 -6.26 -2.21 0.80
N CYS A 219 -6.49 -2.78 -0.40
CA CYS A 219 -7.60 -3.70 -0.65
C CYS A 219 -7.26 -5.18 -0.42
N VAL A 220 -5.98 -5.54 -0.29
CA VAL A 220 -5.55 -6.94 -0.10
C VAL A 220 -6.21 -7.62 1.10
N PRO A 221 -6.34 -6.98 2.28
CA PRO A 221 -7.02 -7.59 3.42
C PRO A 221 -8.48 -7.97 3.14
N TYR A 222 -9.16 -7.23 2.26
CA TYR A 222 -10.55 -7.53 1.89
C TYR A 222 -10.65 -8.74 0.97
N TYR A 223 -9.70 -8.89 0.02
CA TYR A 223 -9.66 -10.05 -0.86
C TYR A 223 -9.39 -11.34 -0.08
N VAL A 224 -8.38 -11.32 0.76
CA VAL A 224 -7.96 -12.51 1.53
C VAL A 224 -9.06 -13.05 2.46
N ARG A 225 -10.01 -12.22 2.88
CA ARG A 225 -11.20 -12.65 3.65
C ARG A 225 -12.18 -13.50 2.85
N MET A 226 -12.10 -13.49 1.52
CA MET A 226 -12.98 -14.27 0.64
C MET A 226 -12.54 -15.73 0.58
N LYS A 227 -12.83 -16.50 1.63
CA LYS A 227 -12.35 -17.88 1.87
C LYS A 227 -12.66 -18.85 0.72
N ASP A 228 -13.72 -18.60 -0.07
CA ASP A 228 -14.07 -19.42 -1.23
C ASP A 228 -13.01 -19.37 -2.35
N TYR A 229 -12.16 -18.36 -2.35
CA TYR A 229 -11.16 -18.10 -3.39
C TYR A 229 -9.72 -18.28 -2.91
N PHE A 230 -9.44 -18.09 -1.63
CA PHE A 230 -8.08 -18.08 -1.08
C PHE A 230 -7.78 -19.36 -0.32
N ASP A 231 -6.71 -20.05 -0.74
CA ASP A 231 -6.13 -21.17 0.00
C ASP A 231 -5.19 -20.62 1.06
N ASP A 232 -5.18 -21.20 2.27
CA ASP A 232 -4.31 -20.80 3.40
C ASP A 232 -4.29 -19.28 3.71
N GLY A 233 -5.32 -18.55 3.25
CA GLY A 233 -5.51 -17.13 3.55
C GLY A 233 -4.61 -16.12 2.83
N GLU A 234 -3.54 -16.54 2.13
CA GLU A 234 -2.59 -15.60 1.48
C GLU A 234 -2.28 -15.94 0.02
N TYR A 235 -2.64 -17.13 -0.47
CA TYR A 235 -2.38 -17.56 -1.84
C TYR A 235 -3.66 -17.72 -2.63
N ILE A 236 -3.59 -17.32 -3.89
CA ILE A 236 -4.65 -17.52 -4.86
C ILE A 236 -4.04 -17.87 -6.23
N THR A 237 -4.67 -18.77 -6.98
CA THR A 237 -4.30 -18.99 -8.38
C THR A 237 -4.81 -17.86 -9.27
N ARG A 238 -4.15 -17.67 -10.42
CA ARG A 238 -4.58 -16.71 -11.45
C ARG A 238 -6.06 -16.91 -11.83
N ASP A 239 -6.45 -18.16 -12.08
CA ASP A 239 -7.82 -18.47 -12.52
C ASP A 239 -8.84 -18.16 -11.45
N ARG A 240 -8.54 -18.45 -10.18
CA ARG A 240 -9.44 -18.11 -9.06
C ARG A 240 -9.55 -16.59 -8.87
N PHE A 241 -8.43 -15.85 -9.04
CA PHE A 241 -8.48 -14.38 -8.95
C PHE A 241 -9.29 -13.78 -10.10
N LYS A 242 -9.16 -14.33 -11.32
CA LYS A 242 -10.00 -13.92 -12.45
C LYS A 242 -11.48 -14.26 -12.22
N ALA A 243 -11.79 -15.45 -11.71
CA ALA A 243 -13.16 -15.82 -11.35
C ALA A 243 -13.75 -14.91 -10.25
N PHE A 244 -12.95 -14.48 -9.29
CA PHE A 244 -13.36 -13.48 -8.32
C PHE A 244 -13.67 -12.13 -9.00
N LEU A 245 -12.81 -11.65 -9.91
CA LEU A 245 -13.07 -10.42 -10.65
C LEU A 245 -14.37 -10.54 -11.46
N ASP A 246 -14.58 -11.64 -12.17
CA ASP A 246 -15.81 -11.86 -12.98
C ASP A 246 -17.07 -11.80 -12.12
N LYS A 247 -17.01 -12.26 -10.86
CA LYS A 247 -18.11 -12.19 -9.91
C LYS A 247 -18.52 -10.75 -9.57
N ILE A 248 -17.57 -9.82 -9.50
CA ILE A 248 -17.82 -8.43 -9.10
C ILE A 248 -17.89 -7.45 -10.28
N TYR A 249 -17.47 -7.87 -11.47
CA TYR A 249 -17.22 -7.02 -12.63
C TYR A 249 -18.44 -6.20 -13.07
N HIS A 250 -19.64 -6.79 -13.01
CA HIS A 250 -20.92 -6.15 -13.40
C HIS A 250 -21.80 -5.81 -12.20
N LYS A 251 -21.20 -5.70 -11.01
CA LYS A 251 -21.94 -5.41 -9.78
C LYS A 251 -21.89 -3.93 -9.44
N SER A 252 -22.97 -3.42 -8.85
CA SER A 252 -22.97 -2.08 -8.26
C SER A 252 -22.11 -2.05 -7.00
N ILE A 253 -21.77 -0.85 -6.51
CA ILE A 253 -21.00 -0.68 -5.26
C ILE A 253 -21.73 -1.34 -4.08
N GLU A 254 -23.05 -1.15 -3.97
CA GLU A 254 -23.88 -1.77 -2.93
C GLU A 254 -23.81 -3.30 -3.00
N GLN A 255 -23.89 -3.86 -4.21
CA GLN A 255 -23.79 -5.32 -4.40
C GLN A 255 -22.42 -5.86 -4.03
N ILE A 256 -21.33 -5.12 -4.32
CA ILE A 256 -19.96 -5.47 -3.90
C ILE A 256 -19.86 -5.38 -2.38
N ALA A 257 -20.43 -4.33 -1.77
CA ALA A 257 -20.47 -4.15 -0.32
C ALA A 257 -21.13 -5.35 0.37
N ASP A 258 -22.28 -5.79 -0.13
CA ASP A 258 -23.00 -6.97 0.39
C ASP A 258 -22.19 -8.26 0.22
N ILE A 259 -21.64 -8.51 -0.98
CA ILE A 259 -20.84 -9.72 -1.25
C ILE A 259 -19.63 -9.84 -0.35
N MET A 260 -18.95 -8.73 -0.07
CA MET A 260 -17.69 -8.70 0.67
C MET A 260 -17.83 -8.27 2.14
N MET A 261 -19.06 -7.98 2.59
CA MET A 261 -19.37 -7.47 3.94
C MET A 261 -18.55 -6.21 4.26
N LEU A 262 -18.57 -5.23 3.35
CA LEU A 262 -17.84 -3.97 3.43
C LEU A 262 -18.80 -2.79 3.50
N GLN A 263 -18.30 -1.66 3.98
CA GLN A 263 -18.97 -0.38 3.80
C GLN A 263 -18.81 0.08 2.33
N GLU A 264 -19.76 0.86 1.81
CA GLU A 264 -19.72 1.34 0.41
C GLU A 264 -18.45 2.12 0.06
N ASN A 265 -17.93 2.91 0.99
CA ASN A 265 -16.68 3.65 0.82
C ASN A 265 -15.43 2.74 0.69
N GLN A 266 -15.48 1.51 1.17
CA GLN A 266 -14.48 0.47 0.95
C GLN A 266 -14.77 -0.31 -0.33
N ALA A 267 -16.04 -0.68 -0.54
CA ALA A 267 -16.46 -1.47 -1.70
C ALA A 267 -16.18 -0.79 -3.04
N LYS A 268 -16.29 0.55 -3.11
CA LYS A 268 -15.98 1.33 -4.33
C LYS A 268 -14.51 1.22 -4.78
N LEU A 269 -13.59 0.78 -3.89
CA LEU A 269 -12.17 0.63 -4.19
C LEU A 269 -11.81 -0.78 -4.69
N ILE A 270 -12.69 -1.75 -4.50
CA ILE A 270 -12.45 -3.16 -4.80
C ILE A 270 -12.27 -3.39 -6.30
N LEU A 271 -13.25 -2.99 -7.10
CA LEU A 271 -13.17 -3.19 -8.55
C LEU A 271 -11.98 -2.46 -9.20
N PRO A 272 -11.73 -1.17 -8.92
CA PRO A 272 -10.55 -0.47 -9.45
C PRO A 272 -9.23 -1.19 -9.14
N SER A 273 -9.01 -1.59 -7.89
CA SER A 273 -7.76 -2.27 -7.51
C SER A 273 -7.66 -3.68 -8.10
N ALA A 274 -8.76 -4.45 -8.16
CA ALA A 274 -8.79 -5.78 -8.79
C ALA A 274 -8.46 -5.71 -10.28
N MET A 275 -8.94 -4.68 -10.98
CA MET A 275 -8.63 -4.47 -12.40
C MET A 275 -7.15 -4.17 -12.63
N VAL A 276 -6.53 -3.34 -11.79
CA VAL A 276 -5.08 -3.06 -11.87
C VAL A 276 -4.29 -4.34 -11.63
N TYR A 277 -4.62 -5.14 -10.62
CA TYR A 277 -3.96 -6.42 -10.36
C TYR A 277 -4.15 -7.41 -11.50
N THR A 278 -5.36 -7.52 -12.05
CA THR A 278 -5.63 -8.41 -13.19
C THR A 278 -4.80 -8.00 -14.39
N ARG A 279 -4.71 -6.70 -14.67
CA ARG A 279 -3.91 -6.21 -15.78
C ARG A 279 -2.42 -6.51 -15.62
N MET A 280 -1.90 -6.42 -14.39
CA MET A 280 -0.54 -6.88 -14.10
C MET A 280 -0.36 -8.38 -14.34
N LEU A 281 -1.34 -9.20 -13.95
CA LEU A 281 -1.30 -10.64 -14.24
C LEU A 281 -1.20 -10.95 -15.72
N ASP A 282 -1.89 -10.20 -16.58
CA ASP A 282 -1.86 -10.41 -18.03
C ASP A 282 -0.47 -10.17 -18.63
N PHE A 283 0.39 -9.40 -17.97
CA PHE A 283 1.79 -9.16 -18.36
C PHE A 283 2.77 -10.19 -17.80
N THR A 284 2.32 -11.13 -17.00
CA THR A 284 3.17 -12.13 -16.33
C THR A 284 2.84 -13.55 -16.77
N GLN A 285 3.67 -14.49 -16.37
CA GLN A 285 3.42 -15.93 -16.52
C GLN A 285 3.14 -16.62 -15.18
N ALA A 286 2.89 -15.83 -14.13
CA ALA A 286 2.64 -16.37 -12.81
C ALA A 286 1.28 -17.07 -12.73
N ASP A 287 1.27 -18.31 -12.24
CA ASP A 287 0.05 -19.08 -12.01
C ASP A 287 -0.49 -18.90 -10.58
N ALA A 288 0.40 -18.56 -9.65
CA ALA A 288 0.07 -18.31 -8.25
C ALA A 288 0.47 -16.89 -7.83
N ILE A 289 -0.38 -16.29 -7.00
CA ILE A 289 -0.23 -14.94 -6.48
C ILE A 289 -0.11 -15.05 -4.96
N TRP A 290 0.91 -14.43 -4.39
CA TRP A 290 1.01 -14.25 -2.95
C TRP A 290 0.46 -12.87 -2.57
N MET A 291 -0.46 -12.84 -1.62
CA MET A 291 -1.14 -11.63 -1.14
C MET A 291 -0.96 -11.47 0.38
N PRO A 292 0.26 -11.17 0.85
CA PRO A 292 0.51 -10.99 2.26
C PRO A 292 -0.18 -9.73 2.78
N GLN A 293 -0.81 -9.86 3.95
CA GLN A 293 -1.44 -8.73 4.62
C GLN A 293 -0.38 -7.95 5.41
N VAL A 294 0.39 -7.11 4.73
CA VAL A 294 1.37 -6.21 5.36
C VAL A 294 0.95 -4.76 5.16
N THR A 295 1.22 -3.94 6.17
CA THR A 295 0.92 -2.51 6.19
C THR A 295 2.20 -1.68 6.28
N LEU A 296 2.07 -0.38 6.06
CA LEU A 296 3.16 0.57 6.30
C LEU A 296 3.57 0.58 7.78
N CYS A 297 2.58 0.43 8.68
CA CYS A 297 2.82 0.36 10.12
C CYS A 297 3.71 -0.82 10.52
N ASP A 298 3.51 -2.00 9.91
CA ASP A 298 4.38 -3.16 10.13
C ASP A 298 5.84 -2.85 9.78
N GLY A 299 6.04 -2.20 8.63
CA GLY A 299 7.37 -1.81 8.19
C GLY A 299 8.05 -0.78 9.10
N MET A 300 7.27 0.18 9.63
CA MET A 300 7.75 1.14 10.64
C MET A 300 8.20 0.43 11.92
N ALA A 301 7.42 -0.54 12.39
CA ALA A 301 7.76 -1.34 13.56
C ALA A 301 9.06 -2.15 13.34
N VAL A 302 9.24 -2.73 12.14
CA VAL A 302 10.48 -3.42 11.77
C VAL A 302 11.66 -2.46 11.78
N GLU A 303 11.54 -1.27 11.21
CA GLU A 303 12.61 -0.27 11.22
C GLU A 303 12.99 0.17 12.65
N HIS A 304 11.97 0.38 13.49
CA HIS A 304 12.21 0.71 14.90
C HIS A 304 12.92 -0.43 15.63
N ALA A 305 12.49 -1.68 15.42
CA ALA A 305 13.12 -2.85 16.02
C ALA A 305 14.58 -3.04 15.57
N GLN A 306 14.90 -2.74 14.30
CA GLN A 306 16.28 -2.72 13.80
C GLN A 306 17.12 -1.62 14.45
N LYS A 307 16.61 -0.38 14.53
CA LYS A 307 17.31 0.74 15.17
C LYS A 307 17.64 0.45 16.64
N THR A 308 16.72 -0.18 17.34
CA THR A 308 16.88 -0.57 18.75
C THR A 308 17.63 -1.88 18.94
N LYS A 309 18.14 -2.49 17.85
CA LYS A 309 18.90 -3.76 17.84
C LYS A 309 18.13 -4.92 18.49
N LYS A 310 16.81 -4.92 18.34
CA LYS A 310 15.92 -5.98 18.83
C LYS A 310 15.53 -6.97 17.75
N PHE A 311 15.76 -6.63 16.48
CA PHE A 311 15.44 -7.45 15.33
C PHE A 311 16.43 -7.22 14.18
N GLU A 312 16.76 -8.27 13.41
CA GLU A 312 17.61 -8.19 12.23
C GLU A 312 16.91 -8.84 11.04
N LEU A 313 16.93 -8.15 9.90
CA LEU A 313 16.47 -8.71 8.63
C LEU A 313 17.59 -9.51 7.96
N LYS A 314 17.24 -10.63 7.35
CA LYS A 314 18.17 -11.44 6.54
C LYS A 314 18.48 -10.80 5.18
N HIS A 315 17.57 -9.99 4.64
CA HIS A 315 17.72 -9.33 3.34
C HIS A 315 18.46 -7.99 3.49
N ASP A 316 19.44 -7.76 2.61
CA ASP A 316 20.22 -6.51 2.58
C ASP A 316 19.60 -5.49 1.63
N PHE A 317 18.67 -4.69 2.12
CA PHE A 317 18.05 -3.61 1.35
C PHE A 317 19.02 -2.48 0.96
N ASN A 318 20.16 -2.32 1.61
CA ASN A 318 21.18 -1.34 1.21
C ASN A 318 21.82 -1.77 -0.11
N ALA A 319 22.06 -3.07 -0.29
CA ALA A 319 22.54 -3.62 -1.56
C ALA A 319 21.52 -3.35 -2.69
N ASP A 320 20.22 -3.46 -2.44
CA ASP A 320 19.16 -3.14 -3.41
C ASP A 320 19.14 -1.66 -3.80
N ILE A 321 19.32 -0.76 -2.85
CA ILE A 321 19.42 0.69 -3.13
C ILE A 321 20.61 0.97 -4.04
N LEU A 322 21.78 0.41 -3.74
CA LEU A 322 22.98 0.57 -4.55
C LEU A 322 22.83 -0.04 -5.95
N ALA A 323 22.22 -1.23 -6.06
CA ALA A 323 21.93 -1.87 -7.35
C ALA A 323 20.97 -1.03 -8.19
N THR A 324 19.92 -0.49 -7.57
CA THR A 324 18.95 0.39 -8.24
C THR A 324 19.62 1.68 -8.73
N ALA A 325 20.45 2.32 -7.90
CA ALA A 325 21.19 3.52 -8.28
C ALA A 325 22.15 3.27 -9.46
N LYS A 326 22.87 2.15 -9.46
CA LYS A 326 23.71 1.73 -10.58
C LYS A 326 22.92 1.50 -11.86
N ASN A 327 21.78 0.82 -11.78
CA ASN A 327 20.91 0.58 -12.93
C ASN A 327 20.36 1.89 -13.52
N ILE A 328 19.98 2.84 -12.69
CA ILE A 328 19.54 4.18 -13.12
C ILE A 328 20.70 4.91 -13.80
N SER A 329 21.88 4.95 -13.17
CA SER A 329 23.08 5.58 -13.73
C SER A 329 23.42 5.02 -15.12
N GLN A 330 23.44 3.71 -15.28
CA GLN A 330 23.72 3.06 -16.56
C GLN A 330 22.65 3.38 -17.62
N ARG A 331 21.37 3.39 -17.25
CA ARG A 331 20.26 3.62 -18.16
C ARG A 331 20.22 5.06 -18.69
N TYR A 332 20.57 6.04 -17.89
CA TYR A 332 20.54 7.45 -18.24
C TYR A 332 21.92 8.01 -18.55
N SER A 333 22.96 7.16 -18.64
CA SER A 333 24.36 7.58 -18.91
C SER A 333 24.84 8.68 -17.94
N ILE A 334 24.33 8.69 -16.72
CA ILE A 334 24.75 9.61 -15.67
C ILE A 334 26.04 9.00 -15.05
N ARG A 335 27.15 9.72 -15.18
CA ARG A 335 28.45 9.34 -14.59
C ARG A 335 28.61 9.89 -13.18
#